data_4ddd63c059cac5c3f3bbb4dee1d867c7
#
_entry.id   4ddd63c059cac5c3f3bbb4dee1d867c7
#
_cell.length_a   1.000
_cell.length_b   1.000
_cell.length_c   1.000
_cell.angle_alpha   90.00
_cell.angle_beta   90.00
_cell.angle_gamma   90.00
#
_symmetry.space_group_name_H-M   'P 1'
#
loop_
_entity.id
_entity.type
_entity.pdbx_description
1 polymer ?
#
loop_
_entity_poly.entity_id
_entity_poly.type
_entity_poly.pdbx_seq_one_letter_code
_entity_poly.pdbx_strand_id
1 'polypeptide(L)'
;MSTEKIQEVIIDIPKSNGKSEFLVCEMMEDNKIHRHNCYELEMVIDGEATLHLNGNHFRMKKGDFWLTIPNNLHQLEKNADETKVICIKFGESFLLEKMYNLLGMYPDGFVGKFGKTELDAFLVMLDEMAKNYNAINSEICKNIFIQNAFMAILATCIDKSAGFSQEITEDVAEHDIFKAVTYVKKHFTDELTATDMAKRLGYTPNYFSMKFKNLTGKNFIDAVNDERLGLAYYMLSTMDISVNDVSEYVGYSSIAYFSRMFKKKFGKSPREIKKQNKN
;
A
#
# COMPACT_ATOMS: atom_id res chain seq x y z
N MET A 1 -22.76 -23.47 6.40
CA MET A 1 -21.53 -23.66 7.18
C MET A 1 -21.45 -22.50 8.14
N SER A 2 -21.32 -22.75 9.44
CA SER A 2 -21.38 -21.75 10.49
C SER A 2 -20.15 -20.83 10.42
N THR A 3 -20.37 -19.55 10.61
CA THR A 3 -19.39 -18.46 10.77
C THR A 3 -18.45 -18.64 12.00
N GLU A 4 -18.51 -19.78 12.67
CA GLU A 4 -17.83 -20.06 13.94
C GLU A 4 -16.34 -20.39 13.86
N LYS A 5 -15.70 -20.32 12.69
CA LYS A 5 -14.30 -20.80 12.52
C LYS A 5 -13.27 -19.79 12.10
N ILE A 6 -13.60 -18.50 12.03
CA ILE A 6 -12.55 -17.50 11.79
C ILE A 6 -12.13 -16.95 13.16
N GLN A 7 -11.24 -17.64 13.83
CA GLN A 7 -10.66 -17.21 15.10
C GLN A 7 -9.22 -16.70 14.86
N GLU A 8 -8.97 -15.45 15.27
CA GLU A 8 -7.64 -14.83 15.41
C GLU A 8 -6.85 -14.64 14.10
N VAL A 9 -5.54 -14.36 14.19
CA VAL A 9 -4.66 -14.16 13.05
C VAL A 9 -4.67 -15.39 12.15
N ILE A 10 -5.16 -15.23 10.92
CA ILE A 10 -5.37 -16.32 9.97
C ILE A 10 -4.10 -16.55 9.15
N ILE A 11 -3.44 -15.46 8.72
CA ILE A 11 -2.20 -15.47 7.94
C ILE A 11 -1.36 -14.28 8.39
N ASP A 12 -0.08 -14.50 8.64
CA ASP A 12 0.90 -13.43 8.87
C ASP A 12 2.20 -13.75 8.11
N ILE A 13 2.53 -12.90 7.14
CA ILE A 13 3.79 -12.96 6.41
C ILE A 13 4.65 -11.78 6.90
N PRO A 14 5.69 -12.05 7.70
CA PRO A 14 6.52 -11.01 8.26
C PRO A 14 7.51 -10.43 7.24
N LYS A 15 7.81 -9.14 7.38
CA LYS A 15 8.98 -8.49 6.75
C LYS A 15 10.25 -8.79 7.56
N SER A 16 11.39 -8.57 6.93
CA SER A 16 12.71 -8.68 7.58
C SER A 16 12.90 -7.78 8.81
N ASN A 17 12.08 -6.72 8.97
CA ASN A 17 12.09 -5.79 10.09
C ASN A 17 11.06 -6.11 11.20
N GLY A 18 10.44 -7.30 11.17
CA GLY A 18 9.48 -7.75 12.17
C GLY A 18 8.06 -7.15 12.03
N LYS A 19 7.78 -6.37 10.96
CA LYS A 19 6.42 -5.93 10.62
C LYS A 19 5.80 -6.90 9.62
N SER A 20 4.48 -7.06 9.65
CA SER A 20 3.79 -7.89 8.66
C SER A 20 3.83 -7.23 7.28
N GLU A 21 4.10 -8.02 6.25
CA GLU A 21 3.98 -7.63 4.84
C GLU A 21 2.58 -7.91 4.32
N PHE A 22 1.99 -8.99 4.80
CA PHE A 22 0.62 -9.41 4.53
C PHE A 22 0.04 -10.01 5.81
N LEU A 23 -1.14 -9.56 6.22
CA LEU A 23 -1.82 -10.00 7.44
C LEU A 23 -3.31 -10.15 7.16
N VAL A 24 -3.89 -11.27 7.56
CA VAL A 24 -5.35 -11.48 7.60
C VAL A 24 -5.76 -11.73 9.05
N CYS A 25 -6.66 -10.91 9.55
CA CYS A 25 -7.17 -11.05 10.93
C CYS A 25 -8.64 -10.64 11.04
N GLU A 26 -9.31 -11.09 12.10
CA GLU A 26 -10.59 -10.50 12.54
C GLU A 26 -10.30 -9.25 13.38
N MET A 27 -11.01 -8.16 13.13
CA MET A 27 -10.91 -6.95 13.94
C MET A 27 -11.65 -7.15 15.26
N MET A 28 -10.92 -7.08 16.36
CA MET A 28 -11.47 -7.34 17.71
C MET A 28 -12.08 -6.08 18.34
N GLU A 29 -11.56 -4.89 18.05
CA GLU A 29 -11.95 -3.64 18.68
C GLU A 29 -12.17 -2.51 17.68
N ASP A 30 -12.96 -1.50 18.07
CA ASP A 30 -13.08 -0.23 17.37
C ASP A 30 -11.75 0.48 17.33
N ASN A 31 -11.42 1.06 16.21
CA ASN A 31 -10.22 1.88 16.10
C ASN A 31 -10.54 3.39 16.21
N LYS A 32 -9.58 4.16 16.70
CA LYS A 32 -9.65 5.63 16.66
C LYS A 32 -9.27 6.12 15.26
N ILE A 33 -9.69 7.34 14.91
CA ILE A 33 -9.23 8.00 13.68
C ILE A 33 -7.71 7.91 13.60
N HIS A 34 -7.21 7.29 12.52
CA HIS A 34 -5.78 7.09 12.29
C HIS A 34 -5.45 7.01 10.79
N ARG A 35 -4.18 6.90 10.49
CA ARG A 35 -3.63 6.64 9.16
C ARG A 35 -2.36 5.80 9.28
N HIS A 36 -2.08 5.03 8.26
CA HIS A 36 -0.85 4.21 8.15
C HIS A 36 -0.34 4.16 6.72
N ASN A 37 0.77 3.48 6.50
CA ASN A 37 1.46 3.39 5.20
C ASN A 37 1.26 2.04 4.50
N CYS A 38 0.22 1.31 4.84
CA CYS A 38 -0.17 0.07 4.17
C CYS A 38 -1.59 0.20 3.59
N TYR A 39 -1.97 -0.75 2.76
CA TYR A 39 -3.35 -0.93 2.31
C TYR A 39 -4.10 -1.79 3.32
N GLU A 40 -5.39 -1.52 3.47
CA GLU A 40 -6.31 -2.38 4.23
C GLU A 40 -7.57 -2.64 3.41
N LEU A 41 -7.81 -3.90 3.09
CA LEU A 41 -9.08 -4.37 2.56
C LEU A 41 -9.89 -4.96 3.73
N GLU A 42 -11.02 -4.36 4.01
CA GLU A 42 -11.87 -4.75 5.14
C GLU A 42 -13.27 -5.09 4.67
N MET A 43 -13.94 -6.00 5.39
CA MET A 43 -15.27 -6.49 5.03
C MET A 43 -16.10 -6.84 6.26
N VAL A 44 -17.33 -6.38 6.30
CA VAL A 44 -18.33 -6.82 7.30
C VAL A 44 -18.84 -8.21 6.94
N ILE A 45 -18.50 -9.21 7.74
CA ILE A 45 -18.94 -10.59 7.55
C ILE A 45 -20.17 -10.94 8.38
N ASP A 46 -20.42 -10.16 9.45
CA ASP A 46 -21.65 -10.22 10.22
C ASP A 46 -21.92 -8.90 10.97
N GLY A 47 -23.18 -8.52 11.17
CA GLY A 47 -23.56 -7.27 11.84
C GLY A 47 -23.46 -6.03 10.94
N GLU A 48 -23.23 -4.88 11.58
CA GLU A 48 -23.12 -3.55 10.94
C GLU A 48 -22.01 -2.73 11.60
N ALA A 49 -21.36 -1.86 10.80
CA ALA A 49 -20.35 -0.93 11.27
C ALA A 49 -20.52 0.44 10.60
N THR A 50 -19.87 1.47 11.17
CA THR A 50 -19.77 2.80 10.56
C THR A 50 -18.32 3.02 10.15
N LEU A 51 -18.06 3.20 8.86
CA LEU A 51 -16.78 3.57 8.30
C LEU A 51 -16.71 5.08 8.14
N HIS A 52 -15.67 5.69 8.70
CA HIS A 52 -15.25 7.06 8.43
C HIS A 52 -14.03 6.99 7.53
N LEU A 53 -14.10 7.53 6.32
CA LEU A 53 -13.01 7.50 5.35
C LEU A 53 -12.86 8.88 4.69
N ASN A 54 -11.72 9.54 4.92
CA ASN A 54 -11.39 10.86 4.36
C ASN A 54 -12.50 11.91 4.57
N GLY A 55 -13.17 11.88 5.75
CA GLY A 55 -14.26 12.78 6.10
C GLY A 55 -15.65 12.36 5.62
N ASN A 56 -15.78 11.29 4.85
CA ASN A 56 -17.06 10.69 4.49
C ASN A 56 -17.46 9.62 5.52
N HIS A 57 -18.77 9.38 5.62
CA HIS A 57 -19.33 8.39 6.55
C HIS A 57 -20.19 7.37 5.78
N PHE A 58 -19.89 6.09 5.99
CA PHE A 58 -20.60 4.99 5.33
C PHE A 58 -21.15 4.04 6.38
N ARG A 59 -22.44 3.73 6.29
CA ARG A 59 -23.03 2.64 7.08
C ARG A 59 -22.81 1.33 6.35
N MET A 60 -21.92 0.51 6.89
CA MET A 60 -21.49 -0.77 6.34
C MET A 60 -22.29 -1.90 6.96
N LYS A 61 -22.76 -2.81 6.13
CA LYS A 61 -23.55 -3.97 6.52
C LYS A 61 -22.88 -5.25 6.02
N LYS A 62 -23.36 -6.38 6.48
CA LYS A 62 -22.90 -7.69 6.01
C LYS A 62 -22.76 -7.76 4.50
N GLY A 63 -21.58 -8.12 4.02
CA GLY A 63 -21.17 -8.17 2.62
C GLY A 63 -20.59 -6.87 2.06
N ASP A 64 -20.73 -5.75 2.77
CA ASP A 64 -20.06 -4.51 2.38
C ASP A 64 -18.59 -4.59 2.71
N PHE A 65 -17.75 -4.09 1.80
CA PHE A 65 -16.30 -4.05 1.93
C PHE A 65 -15.74 -2.70 1.49
N TRP A 66 -14.51 -2.40 1.92
CA TRP A 66 -13.82 -1.18 1.51
C TRP A 66 -12.31 -1.41 1.46
N LEU A 67 -11.66 -0.63 0.63
CA LEU A 67 -10.20 -0.53 0.59
C LEU A 67 -9.76 0.84 1.09
N THR A 68 -8.91 0.83 2.10
CA THR A 68 -8.15 2.01 2.55
C THR A 68 -6.76 1.95 1.93
N ILE A 69 -6.32 3.02 1.29
CA ILE A 69 -4.98 3.13 0.72
C ILE A 69 -4.02 3.84 1.70
N PRO A 70 -2.69 3.72 1.51
CA PRO A 70 -1.72 4.40 2.35
C PRO A 70 -1.99 5.90 2.51
N ASN A 71 -1.96 6.35 3.77
CA ASN A 71 -2.21 7.73 4.23
C ASN A 71 -3.68 8.20 4.21
N ASN A 72 -4.65 7.40 3.82
CA ASN A 72 -6.06 7.73 4.05
C ASN A 72 -6.34 7.86 5.56
N LEU A 73 -7.10 8.88 5.91
CA LEU A 73 -7.57 9.06 7.28
C LEU A 73 -8.86 8.26 7.44
N HIS A 74 -8.87 7.30 8.35
CA HIS A 74 -10.02 6.42 8.52
C HIS A 74 -10.24 5.97 9.96
N GLN A 75 -11.44 5.50 10.25
CA GLN A 75 -11.88 4.91 11.50
C GLN A 75 -13.00 3.92 11.21
N LEU A 76 -13.03 2.82 11.92
CA LEU A 76 -14.15 1.90 11.95
C LEU A 76 -14.77 1.86 13.33
N GLU A 77 -16.08 2.01 13.39
CA GLU A 77 -16.90 1.86 14.59
C GLU A 77 -17.86 0.70 14.40
N LYS A 78 -17.78 -0.33 15.25
CA LYS A 78 -18.75 -1.43 15.24
C LYS A 78 -20.03 -0.94 15.89
N ASN A 79 -21.16 -1.23 15.28
CA ASN A 79 -22.46 -0.80 15.82
C ASN A 79 -22.98 -1.72 16.93
N ALA A 80 -22.37 -2.91 17.09
CA ALA A 80 -22.65 -3.88 18.15
C ALA A 80 -21.41 -4.76 18.39
N ASP A 81 -21.26 -5.30 19.60
CA ASP A 81 -20.13 -6.13 20.01
C ASP A 81 -20.00 -7.43 19.15
N GLU A 82 -21.11 -7.99 18.68
CA GLU A 82 -21.16 -9.15 17.82
C GLU A 82 -20.81 -8.87 16.35
N THR A 83 -20.60 -7.61 15.97
CA THR A 83 -20.19 -7.24 14.61
C THR A 83 -18.81 -7.81 14.29
N LYS A 84 -18.74 -8.58 13.19
CA LYS A 84 -17.52 -9.22 12.72
C LYS A 84 -17.02 -8.58 11.44
N VAL A 85 -15.76 -8.15 11.47
CA VAL A 85 -15.08 -7.53 10.34
C VAL A 85 -13.76 -8.26 10.10
N ILE A 86 -13.54 -8.72 8.88
CA ILE A 86 -12.23 -9.22 8.44
C ILE A 86 -11.42 -8.03 7.93
N CYS A 87 -10.15 -7.98 8.32
CA CYS A 87 -9.17 -7.01 7.85
C CYS A 87 -8.00 -7.74 7.18
N ILE A 88 -7.65 -7.33 5.96
CA ILE A 88 -6.50 -7.80 5.21
C ILE A 88 -5.56 -6.61 5.00
N LYS A 89 -4.43 -6.60 5.72
CA LYS A 89 -3.38 -5.57 5.61
C LYS A 89 -2.27 -6.04 4.68
N PHE A 90 -1.84 -5.17 3.77
CA PHE A 90 -0.75 -5.52 2.84
C PHE A 90 0.08 -4.30 2.43
N GLY A 91 1.35 -4.56 2.15
CA GLY A 91 2.28 -3.54 1.65
C GLY A 91 2.27 -3.44 0.13
N GLU A 92 2.84 -2.35 -0.42
CA GLU A 92 3.01 -2.19 -1.87
C GLU A 92 3.84 -3.31 -2.50
N SER A 93 4.87 -3.81 -1.78
CA SER A 93 5.74 -4.91 -2.23
C SER A 93 4.97 -6.21 -2.47
N PHE A 94 3.78 -6.35 -1.88
CA PHE A 94 2.91 -7.51 -2.05
C PHE A 94 2.08 -7.44 -3.33
N LEU A 95 1.93 -6.26 -3.93
CA LEU A 95 1.14 -6.05 -5.13
C LEU A 95 1.93 -6.39 -6.40
N LEU A 96 1.27 -7.07 -7.33
CA LEU A 96 1.77 -7.16 -8.71
C LEU A 96 1.62 -5.79 -9.39
N GLU A 97 2.54 -5.47 -10.30
CA GLU A 97 2.60 -4.15 -10.97
C GLU A 97 1.26 -3.71 -11.57
N LYS A 98 0.55 -4.63 -12.26
CA LYS A 98 -0.75 -4.32 -12.86
C LYS A 98 -1.79 -3.95 -11.81
N MET A 99 -1.80 -4.66 -10.67
CA MET A 99 -2.72 -4.39 -9.58
C MET A 99 -2.39 -3.06 -8.90
N TYR A 100 -1.11 -2.79 -8.67
CA TYR A 100 -0.65 -1.52 -8.13
C TYR A 100 -1.11 -0.33 -9.00
N ASN A 101 -0.95 -0.45 -10.33
CA ASN A 101 -1.39 0.59 -11.27
C ASN A 101 -2.92 0.75 -11.28
N LEU A 102 -3.67 -0.34 -11.13
CA LEU A 102 -5.13 -0.31 -11.06
C LEU A 102 -5.61 0.36 -9.77
N LEU A 103 -5.00 0.04 -8.62
CA LEU A 103 -5.33 0.70 -7.34
C LEU A 103 -5.00 2.20 -7.35
N GLY A 104 -4.03 2.63 -8.15
CA GLY A 104 -3.74 4.05 -8.38
C GLY A 104 -4.89 4.85 -9.01
N MET A 105 -5.93 4.18 -9.54
CA MET A 105 -7.16 4.83 -10.00
C MET A 105 -8.15 5.14 -8.87
N TYR A 106 -7.87 4.71 -7.65
CA TYR A 106 -8.72 4.87 -6.46
C TYR A 106 -7.97 5.64 -5.37
N PRO A 107 -7.70 6.94 -5.54
CA PRO A 107 -6.87 7.74 -4.62
C PRO A 107 -7.43 7.86 -3.21
N ASP A 108 -8.74 7.72 -3.07
CA ASP A 108 -9.43 7.76 -1.78
C ASP A 108 -9.80 6.37 -1.25
N GLY A 109 -9.32 5.30 -1.91
CA GLY A 109 -9.80 3.96 -1.70
C GLY A 109 -11.14 3.74 -2.40
N PHE A 110 -11.85 2.68 -2.04
CA PHE A 110 -13.17 2.39 -2.59
C PHE A 110 -14.04 1.65 -1.57
N VAL A 111 -15.34 1.70 -1.79
CA VAL A 111 -16.33 0.87 -1.10
C VAL A 111 -17.05 -0.01 -2.12
N GLY A 112 -17.52 -1.16 -1.70
CA GLY A 112 -18.24 -2.08 -2.56
C GLY A 112 -19.11 -3.04 -1.76
N LYS A 113 -19.80 -3.93 -2.48
CA LYS A 113 -20.71 -4.88 -1.85
C LYS A 113 -20.71 -6.22 -2.56
N PHE A 114 -20.62 -7.28 -1.79
CA PHE A 114 -20.93 -8.65 -2.21
C PHE A 114 -22.37 -9.02 -1.90
N GLY A 115 -23.01 -9.69 -2.85
CA GLY A 115 -24.21 -10.45 -2.57
C GLY A 115 -23.90 -11.68 -1.70
N LYS A 116 -24.93 -12.37 -1.23
CA LYS A 116 -24.77 -13.52 -0.33
C LYS A 116 -23.84 -14.61 -0.92
N THR A 117 -24.07 -15.00 -2.17
CA THR A 117 -23.28 -16.05 -2.84
C THR A 117 -21.82 -15.64 -3.00
N GLU A 118 -21.56 -14.37 -3.29
CA GLU A 118 -20.22 -13.83 -3.48
C GLU A 118 -19.47 -13.74 -2.13
N LEU A 119 -20.16 -13.33 -1.06
CA LEU A 119 -19.60 -13.34 0.28
C LEU A 119 -19.25 -14.76 0.73
N ASP A 120 -20.15 -15.73 0.50
CA ASP A 120 -19.87 -17.14 0.83
C ASP A 120 -18.65 -17.66 0.06
N ALA A 121 -18.52 -17.32 -1.23
CA ALA A 121 -17.34 -17.69 -2.04
C ALA A 121 -16.05 -17.01 -1.54
N PHE A 122 -16.12 -15.73 -1.17
CA PHE A 122 -14.99 -15.01 -0.59
C PHE A 122 -14.50 -15.67 0.72
N LEU A 123 -15.42 -16.03 1.62
CA LEU A 123 -15.07 -16.70 2.87
C LEU A 123 -14.45 -18.07 2.64
N VAL A 124 -14.95 -18.82 1.64
CA VAL A 124 -14.32 -20.10 1.23
C VAL A 124 -12.91 -19.88 0.69
N MET A 125 -12.68 -18.85 -0.14
CA MET A 125 -11.35 -18.53 -0.65
C MET A 125 -10.37 -18.20 0.47
N LEU A 126 -10.79 -17.42 1.48
CA LEU A 126 -9.95 -17.10 2.64
C LEU A 126 -9.61 -18.34 3.47
N ASP A 127 -10.58 -19.21 3.71
CA ASP A 127 -10.37 -20.47 4.45
C ASP A 127 -9.38 -21.38 3.70
N GLU A 128 -9.54 -21.52 2.39
CA GLU A 128 -8.60 -22.29 1.55
C GLU A 128 -7.20 -21.65 1.50
N MET A 129 -7.11 -20.29 1.46
CA MET A 129 -5.81 -19.62 1.58
C MET A 129 -5.12 -19.96 2.89
N ALA A 130 -5.83 -19.92 4.03
CA ALA A 130 -5.28 -20.21 5.35
C ALA A 130 -4.82 -21.69 5.47
N LYS A 131 -5.63 -22.63 4.98
CA LYS A 131 -5.28 -24.07 4.97
C LYS A 131 -4.01 -24.33 4.15
N ASN A 132 -3.95 -23.80 2.92
CA ASN A 132 -2.80 -24.00 2.05
C ASN A 132 -1.54 -23.30 2.56
N TYR A 133 -1.67 -22.11 3.16
CA TYR A 133 -0.56 -21.43 3.81
C TYR A 133 0.11 -22.31 4.87
N ASN A 134 -0.67 -23.01 5.68
CA ASN A 134 -0.18 -23.91 6.71
C ASN A 134 0.34 -25.25 6.15
N ALA A 135 -0.16 -25.71 5.00
CA ALA A 135 0.20 -26.98 4.38
C ALA A 135 1.46 -26.91 3.51
N ILE A 136 1.77 -25.76 2.92
CA ILE A 136 2.94 -25.59 2.05
C ILE A 136 4.20 -25.43 2.90
N ASN A 137 5.22 -26.26 2.68
CA ASN A 137 6.46 -26.21 3.44
C ASN A 137 7.47 -25.16 2.95
N SER A 138 7.48 -24.87 1.64
CA SER A 138 8.40 -23.90 1.06
C SER A 138 7.90 -22.45 1.24
N GLU A 139 8.66 -21.60 1.94
CA GLU A 139 8.32 -20.19 2.13
C GLU A 139 8.14 -19.43 0.80
N ILE A 140 8.96 -19.74 -0.20
CA ILE A 140 8.82 -19.14 -1.55
C ILE A 140 7.48 -19.55 -2.16
N CYS A 141 7.11 -20.84 -2.08
CA CYS A 141 5.84 -21.33 -2.62
C CYS A 141 4.63 -20.77 -1.86
N LYS A 142 4.73 -20.62 -0.53
CA LYS A 142 3.70 -19.96 0.28
C LYS A 142 3.45 -18.54 -0.20
N ASN A 143 4.50 -17.74 -0.32
CA ASN A 143 4.40 -16.35 -0.70
C ASN A 143 3.80 -16.21 -2.11
N ILE A 144 4.23 -17.04 -3.07
CA ILE A 144 3.67 -17.05 -4.43
C ILE A 144 2.19 -17.44 -4.39
N PHE A 145 1.83 -18.47 -3.63
CA PHE A 145 0.44 -18.92 -3.52
C PHE A 145 -0.46 -17.83 -2.94
N ILE A 146 -0.10 -17.28 -1.77
CA ILE A 146 -0.89 -16.25 -1.10
C ILE A 146 -1.02 -14.99 -1.96
N GLN A 147 0.08 -14.54 -2.58
CA GLN A 147 0.07 -13.37 -3.45
C GLN A 147 -0.93 -13.55 -4.60
N ASN A 148 -0.89 -14.69 -5.30
CA ASN A 148 -1.79 -14.92 -6.44
C ASN A 148 -3.26 -15.09 -6.00
N ALA A 149 -3.52 -15.82 -4.92
CA ALA A 149 -4.86 -15.97 -4.37
C ALA A 149 -5.45 -14.62 -3.93
N PHE A 150 -4.65 -13.79 -3.26
CA PHE A 150 -5.07 -12.45 -2.85
C PHE A 150 -5.30 -11.51 -4.04
N MET A 151 -4.48 -11.59 -5.10
CA MET A 151 -4.72 -10.80 -6.31
C MET A 151 -6.09 -11.13 -6.95
N ALA A 152 -6.52 -12.39 -6.92
CA ALA A 152 -7.85 -12.77 -7.41
C ALA A 152 -8.98 -12.16 -6.53
N ILE A 153 -8.82 -12.20 -5.21
CA ILE A 153 -9.75 -11.57 -4.26
C ILE A 153 -9.85 -10.07 -4.53
N LEU A 154 -8.71 -9.39 -4.62
CA LEU A 154 -8.65 -7.94 -4.80
C LEU A 154 -9.25 -7.51 -6.15
N ALA A 155 -8.99 -8.27 -7.23
CA ALA A 155 -9.59 -8.01 -8.54
C ALA A 155 -11.12 -8.13 -8.49
N THR A 156 -11.65 -9.12 -7.76
CA THR A 156 -13.10 -9.27 -7.58
C THR A 156 -13.70 -8.11 -6.78
N CYS A 157 -13.00 -7.65 -5.73
CA CYS A 157 -13.43 -6.46 -4.96
C CYS A 157 -13.46 -5.21 -5.84
N ILE A 158 -12.44 -4.99 -6.68
CA ILE A 158 -12.39 -3.84 -7.59
C ILE A 158 -13.54 -3.90 -8.60
N ASP A 159 -13.81 -5.06 -9.20
CA ASP A 159 -14.92 -5.25 -10.14
C ASP A 159 -16.26 -4.90 -9.50
N LYS A 160 -16.48 -5.32 -8.26
CA LYS A 160 -17.69 -5.04 -7.50
C LYS A 160 -17.78 -3.62 -6.95
N SER A 161 -16.68 -2.92 -6.81
CA SER A 161 -16.68 -1.51 -6.41
C SER A 161 -17.15 -0.59 -7.52
N ALA A 162 -16.97 -0.96 -8.79
CA ALA A 162 -17.46 -0.18 -9.93
C ALA A 162 -18.99 -0.01 -9.97
N GLY A 163 -19.75 -0.83 -9.24
CA GLY A 163 -21.20 -0.68 -9.06
C GLY A 163 -21.61 0.33 -7.99
N PHE A 164 -20.66 0.84 -7.18
CA PHE A 164 -20.86 1.86 -6.15
C PHE A 164 -20.37 3.22 -6.67
N SER A 165 -20.70 3.56 -7.91
CA SER A 165 -20.37 4.85 -8.48
C SER A 165 -21.05 5.97 -7.70
N GLN A 166 -20.38 6.51 -6.67
CA GLN A 166 -20.22 7.96 -6.73
C GLN A 166 -19.67 8.20 -8.13
N GLU A 167 -20.33 9.10 -8.88
CA GLU A 167 -19.73 9.62 -10.11
C GLU A 167 -18.27 9.87 -9.80
N ILE A 168 -17.41 9.00 -10.31
CA ILE A 168 -15.99 9.29 -10.40
C ILE A 168 -15.99 10.48 -11.34
N THR A 169 -16.09 11.67 -10.78
CA THR A 169 -15.61 12.84 -11.47
C THR A 169 -14.14 12.52 -11.62
N GLU A 170 -13.80 11.96 -12.79
CA GLU A 170 -12.43 11.77 -13.21
C GLU A 170 -11.74 13.11 -13.06
N ASP A 171 -11.19 13.41 -11.89
CA ASP A 171 -10.18 14.44 -11.82
C ASP A 171 -8.97 13.82 -12.53
N VAL A 172 -8.96 14.02 -13.87
CA VAL A 172 -7.88 13.59 -14.76
C VAL A 172 -6.52 13.95 -14.17
N ALA A 173 -6.46 15.03 -13.39
CA ALA A 173 -5.27 15.48 -12.70
C ALA A 173 -4.84 14.51 -11.57
N GLU A 174 -5.77 13.89 -10.85
CA GLU A 174 -5.41 12.92 -9.81
C GLU A 174 -4.83 11.65 -10.42
N HIS A 175 -5.46 11.12 -11.45
CA HIS A 175 -4.96 9.96 -12.20
C HIS A 175 -3.54 10.23 -12.77
N ASP A 176 -3.29 11.43 -13.27
CA ASP A 176 -1.98 11.82 -13.81
C ASP A 176 -0.92 11.96 -12.71
N ILE A 177 -1.29 12.39 -11.50
CA ILE A 177 -0.36 12.41 -10.36
C ILE A 177 0.03 10.97 -9.96
N PHE A 178 -0.91 10.01 -10.00
CA PHE A 178 -0.57 8.59 -9.78
C PHE A 178 0.39 8.05 -10.84
N LYS A 179 0.20 8.42 -12.12
CA LYS A 179 1.17 8.11 -13.17
C LYS A 179 2.55 8.69 -12.84
N ALA A 180 2.61 9.93 -12.32
CA ALA A 180 3.86 10.54 -11.91
C ALA A 180 4.53 9.78 -10.75
N VAL A 181 3.78 9.36 -9.74
CA VAL A 181 4.31 8.56 -8.61
C VAL A 181 4.86 7.22 -9.12
N THR A 182 4.10 6.51 -9.94
CA THR A 182 4.54 5.25 -10.55
C THR A 182 5.77 5.44 -11.44
N TYR A 183 5.83 6.54 -12.19
CA TYR A 183 6.98 6.88 -13.01
C TYR A 183 8.23 7.13 -12.16
N VAL A 184 8.11 7.86 -11.06
CA VAL A 184 9.21 8.06 -10.10
C VAL A 184 9.75 6.73 -9.61
N LYS A 185 8.89 5.80 -9.18
CA LYS A 185 9.33 4.48 -8.67
C LYS A 185 10.09 3.64 -9.70
N LYS A 186 9.80 3.80 -10.99
CA LYS A 186 10.47 3.07 -12.07
C LYS A 186 11.74 3.75 -12.58
N HIS A 187 11.83 5.07 -12.44
CA HIS A 187 12.83 5.90 -13.10
C HIS A 187 13.60 6.82 -12.15
N PHE A 188 13.55 6.58 -10.83
CA PHE A 188 14.18 7.47 -9.84
C PHE A 188 15.70 7.60 -10.00
N THR A 189 16.36 6.64 -10.66
CA THR A 189 17.78 6.71 -10.98
C THR A 189 18.10 7.70 -12.11
N ASP A 190 17.11 7.99 -12.96
CA ASP A 190 17.23 8.91 -14.10
C ASP A 190 17.21 10.37 -13.61
N GLU A 191 17.59 11.29 -14.49
CA GLU A 191 17.44 12.72 -14.19
C GLU A 191 15.95 13.11 -14.28
N LEU A 192 15.33 13.32 -13.12
CA LEU A 192 13.91 13.65 -13.00
C LEU A 192 13.71 15.05 -12.42
N THR A 193 12.95 15.89 -13.14
CA THR A 193 12.52 17.20 -12.65
C THR A 193 11.00 17.33 -12.64
N ALA A 194 10.48 18.16 -11.73
CA ALA A 194 9.04 18.47 -11.70
C ALA A 194 8.58 19.14 -13.00
N THR A 195 9.46 19.90 -13.65
CA THR A 195 9.18 20.58 -14.92
C THR A 195 8.98 19.58 -16.06
N ASP A 196 9.87 18.58 -16.17
CA ASP A 196 9.76 17.57 -17.22
C ASP A 196 8.53 16.68 -17.00
N MET A 197 8.25 16.33 -15.75
CA MET A 197 7.05 15.56 -15.44
C MET A 197 5.78 16.35 -15.73
N ALA A 198 5.71 17.63 -15.35
CA ALA A 198 4.59 18.50 -15.67
C ALA A 198 4.36 18.57 -17.19
N LYS A 199 5.43 18.78 -17.97
CA LYS A 199 5.37 18.82 -19.44
C LYS A 199 4.85 17.50 -20.02
N ARG A 200 5.31 16.36 -19.48
CA ARG A 200 4.89 15.02 -19.90
C ARG A 200 3.39 14.78 -19.69
N LEU A 201 2.84 15.35 -18.63
CA LEU A 201 1.42 15.22 -18.26
C LEU A 201 0.54 16.35 -18.84
N GLY A 202 1.12 17.31 -19.58
CA GLY A 202 0.38 18.43 -20.15
C GLY A 202 0.03 19.55 -19.18
N TYR A 203 0.74 19.65 -18.04
CA TYR A 203 0.51 20.64 -17.00
C TYR A 203 1.57 21.73 -16.97
N THR A 204 1.22 22.87 -16.36
CA THR A 204 2.22 23.85 -15.95
C THR A 204 3.00 23.32 -14.73
N PRO A 205 4.31 23.64 -14.58
CA PRO A 205 5.11 23.20 -13.44
C PRO A 205 4.51 23.56 -12.08
N ASN A 206 3.92 24.75 -11.96
CA ASN A 206 3.29 25.20 -10.72
C ASN A 206 2.05 24.39 -10.36
N TYR A 207 1.17 24.13 -11.33
CA TYR A 207 -0.04 23.33 -11.13
C TYR A 207 0.32 21.90 -10.74
N PHE A 208 1.24 21.27 -11.49
CA PHE A 208 1.73 19.92 -11.17
C PHE A 208 2.31 19.85 -9.76
N SER A 209 3.23 20.78 -9.40
CA SER A 209 3.87 20.77 -8.08
C SER A 209 2.87 20.92 -6.93
N MET A 210 1.87 21.78 -7.11
CA MET A 210 0.80 21.98 -6.14
C MET A 210 -0.06 20.71 -5.99
N LYS A 211 -0.55 20.14 -7.09
CA LYS A 211 -1.38 18.93 -7.09
C LYS A 211 -0.60 17.74 -6.55
N PHE A 212 0.64 17.54 -6.99
CA PHE A 212 1.49 16.46 -6.51
C PHE A 212 1.69 16.53 -4.99
N LYS A 213 2.00 17.73 -4.46
CA LYS A 213 2.17 17.92 -3.02
C LYS A 213 0.88 17.72 -2.24
N ASN A 214 -0.26 18.17 -2.75
CA ASN A 214 -1.56 18.01 -2.08
C ASN A 214 -1.94 16.52 -1.99
N LEU A 215 -1.73 15.74 -3.05
CA LEU A 215 -2.10 14.33 -3.09
C LEU A 215 -1.10 13.41 -2.38
N THR A 216 0.21 13.70 -2.50
CA THR A 216 1.26 12.82 -1.94
C THR A 216 1.80 13.28 -0.59
N GLY A 217 1.46 14.49 -0.16
CA GLY A 217 2.01 15.13 1.04
C GLY A 217 3.47 15.59 0.90
N LYS A 218 4.13 15.38 -0.26
CA LYS A 218 5.55 15.66 -0.51
C LYS A 218 5.75 16.44 -1.80
N ASN A 219 6.86 17.18 -1.90
CA ASN A 219 7.29 17.73 -3.18
C ASN A 219 7.80 16.60 -4.09
N PHE A 220 7.72 16.79 -5.41
CA PHE A 220 8.16 15.79 -6.39
C PHE A 220 9.62 15.37 -6.20
N ILE A 221 10.53 16.30 -6.00
CA ILE A 221 11.95 16.02 -5.77
C ILE A 221 12.18 15.28 -4.45
N ASP A 222 11.38 15.55 -3.42
CA ASP A 222 11.45 14.80 -2.15
C ASP A 222 11.01 13.34 -2.36
N ALA A 223 9.99 13.09 -3.19
CA ALA A 223 9.57 11.73 -3.55
C ALA A 223 10.67 10.98 -4.32
N VAL A 224 11.31 11.62 -5.32
CA VAL A 224 12.45 11.04 -6.04
C VAL A 224 13.62 10.72 -5.08
N ASN A 225 13.96 11.66 -4.18
CA ASN A 225 15.02 11.46 -3.21
C ASN A 225 14.69 10.34 -2.21
N ASP A 226 13.44 10.15 -1.86
CA ASP A 226 13.01 9.08 -0.95
C ASP A 226 13.29 7.71 -1.54
N GLU A 227 12.99 7.48 -2.83
CA GLU A 227 13.30 6.22 -3.53
C GLU A 227 14.82 6.00 -3.64
N ARG A 228 15.57 7.01 -4.10
CA ARG A 228 17.03 6.96 -4.20
C ARG A 228 17.70 6.60 -2.88
N LEU A 229 17.32 7.28 -1.82
CA LEU A 229 17.91 7.07 -0.50
C LEU A 229 17.51 5.71 0.10
N GLY A 230 16.30 5.23 -0.17
CA GLY A 230 15.86 3.90 0.23
C GLY A 230 16.72 2.80 -0.39
N LEU A 231 16.94 2.85 -1.72
CA LEU A 231 17.82 1.92 -2.41
C LEU A 231 19.27 2.05 -1.93
N ALA A 232 19.78 3.29 -1.76
CA ALA A 232 21.13 3.51 -1.26
C ALA A 232 21.35 2.91 0.13
N TYR A 233 20.36 3.03 1.03
CA TYR A 233 20.44 2.42 2.35
C TYR A 233 20.54 0.89 2.25
N TYR A 234 19.69 0.28 1.43
CA TYR A 234 19.73 -1.16 1.19
C TYR A 234 21.09 -1.61 0.67
N MET A 235 21.61 -0.97 -0.39
CA MET A 235 22.89 -1.32 -0.98
C MET A 235 24.07 -1.19 0.01
N LEU A 236 24.09 -0.11 0.79
CA LEU A 236 25.16 0.13 1.79
C LEU A 236 25.08 -0.82 2.98
N SER A 237 23.89 -1.31 3.31
CA SER A 237 23.67 -2.25 4.42
C SER A 237 23.85 -3.71 4.05
N THR A 238 23.81 -4.06 2.75
CA THR A 238 23.82 -5.46 2.30
C THR A 238 24.97 -5.81 1.34
N MET A 239 25.56 -4.82 0.67
CA MET A 239 26.56 -5.03 -0.37
C MET A 239 27.92 -4.41 0.00
N ASP A 240 29.02 -5.03 -0.45
CA ASP A 240 30.36 -4.40 -0.32
C ASP A 240 30.64 -3.50 -1.54
N ILE A 241 29.98 -2.36 -1.57
CA ILE A 241 30.08 -1.34 -2.62
C ILE A 241 30.55 0.00 -2.03
N SER A 242 31.26 0.83 -2.79
CA SER A 242 31.70 2.12 -2.30
C SER A 242 30.56 3.13 -2.16
N VAL A 243 30.68 4.07 -1.23
CA VAL A 243 29.68 5.15 -1.05
C VAL A 243 29.57 6.01 -2.31
N ASN A 244 30.67 6.18 -3.06
CA ASN A 244 30.65 6.94 -4.31
C ASN A 244 29.86 6.23 -5.39
N ASP A 245 30.12 4.92 -5.58
CA ASP A 245 29.44 4.11 -6.59
C ASP A 245 27.94 4.01 -6.29
N VAL A 246 27.55 3.86 -5.01
CA VAL A 246 26.14 3.90 -4.60
C VAL A 246 25.51 5.24 -4.93
N SER A 247 26.18 6.36 -4.60
CA SER A 247 25.66 7.70 -4.88
C SER A 247 25.38 7.91 -6.37
N GLU A 248 26.32 7.48 -7.21
CA GLU A 248 26.19 7.56 -8.67
C GLU A 248 25.08 6.62 -9.19
N TYR A 249 25.09 5.36 -8.75
CA TYR A 249 24.10 4.36 -9.15
C TYR A 249 22.66 4.77 -8.88
N VAL A 250 22.39 5.38 -7.71
CA VAL A 250 21.04 5.84 -7.37
C VAL A 250 20.69 7.21 -7.96
N GLY A 251 21.53 7.78 -8.81
CA GLY A 251 21.23 8.96 -9.62
C GLY A 251 21.61 10.31 -8.99
N TYR A 252 22.56 10.38 -8.04
CA TYR A 252 23.07 11.66 -7.53
C TYR A 252 24.32 12.09 -8.30
N SER A 253 24.27 13.29 -8.85
CA SER A 253 25.43 13.94 -9.48
C SER A 253 26.45 14.53 -8.48
N SER A 254 26.07 14.67 -7.19
CA SER A 254 26.92 15.22 -6.13
C SER A 254 26.89 14.33 -4.88
N ILE A 255 28.04 13.71 -4.58
CA ILE A 255 28.23 12.90 -3.36
C ILE A 255 28.05 13.71 -2.06
N ALA A 256 28.37 15.00 -2.09
CA ALA A 256 28.18 15.88 -0.94
C ALA A 256 26.68 16.12 -0.68
N TYR A 257 25.90 16.35 -1.74
CA TYR A 257 24.45 16.48 -1.63
C TYR A 257 23.80 15.17 -1.18
N PHE A 258 24.19 14.05 -1.79
CA PHE A 258 23.77 12.70 -1.39
C PHE A 258 24.00 12.45 0.11
N SER A 259 25.24 12.65 0.58
CA SER A 259 25.61 12.38 1.98
C SER A 259 24.79 13.23 2.96
N ARG A 260 24.53 14.49 2.62
CA ARG A 260 23.71 15.40 3.41
C ARG A 260 22.26 14.90 3.48
N MET A 261 21.64 14.56 2.34
CA MET A 261 20.28 14.06 2.27
C MET A 261 20.11 12.72 2.97
N PHE A 262 21.09 11.82 2.80
CA PHE A 262 21.12 10.52 3.46
C PHE A 262 21.16 10.67 4.99
N LYS A 263 22.05 11.49 5.51
CA LYS A 263 22.15 11.74 6.95
C LYS A 263 20.90 12.42 7.50
N LYS A 264 20.28 13.34 6.73
CA LYS A 264 19.00 13.97 7.10
C LYS A 264 17.88 12.94 7.25
N LYS A 265 17.83 11.95 6.34
CA LYS A 265 16.76 10.94 6.33
C LYS A 265 16.96 9.85 7.38
N PHE A 266 18.17 9.34 7.56
CA PHE A 266 18.46 8.17 8.38
C PHE A 266 19.17 8.47 9.71
N GLY A 267 19.50 9.72 9.97
CA GLY A 267 20.23 10.13 11.17
C GLY A 267 21.72 9.75 11.17
N LYS A 268 22.17 8.87 10.27
CA LYS A 268 23.53 8.36 10.11
C LYS A 268 24.07 8.67 8.73
N SER A 269 25.38 8.85 8.61
CA SER A 269 26.02 9.05 7.31
C SER A 269 26.10 7.73 6.51
N PRO A 270 26.23 7.78 5.18
CA PRO A 270 26.43 6.59 4.34
C PRO A 270 27.62 5.73 4.78
N ARG A 271 28.71 6.38 5.23
CA ARG A 271 29.93 5.69 5.72
C ARG A 271 29.68 4.94 7.02
N GLU A 272 28.86 5.50 7.92
CA GLU A 272 28.51 4.84 9.19
C GLU A 272 27.66 3.60 8.95
N ILE A 273 26.67 3.65 8.01
CA ILE A 273 25.87 2.47 7.64
C ILE A 273 26.77 1.40 7.03
N LYS A 274 27.64 1.76 6.07
CA LYS A 274 28.57 0.80 5.45
C LYS A 274 29.51 0.13 6.46
N LYS A 275 29.98 0.83 7.50
CA LYS A 275 30.82 0.24 8.55
C LYS A 275 30.08 -0.79 9.39
N GLN A 276 28.76 -0.61 9.62
CA GLN A 276 27.95 -1.54 10.39
C GLN A 276 27.75 -2.87 9.66
N ASN A 277 27.84 -2.88 8.32
CA ASN A 277 27.72 -4.08 7.50
C ASN A 277 29.04 -4.92 7.48
N LYS A 278 30.16 -4.38 7.92
CA LYS A 278 31.46 -5.08 7.94
C LYS A 278 31.81 -5.73 9.29
N ASN A 279 30.95 -5.57 10.29
CA ASN A 279 31.08 -6.17 11.61
C ASN A 279 29.99 -7.22 11.82
#